data_5653998e2c366f2200e938538bf00bdb
#
_entry.id   5653998e2c366f2200e938538bf00bdb
#
_cell.length_a   1.000
_cell.length_b   1.000
_cell.length_c   1.000
_cell.angle_alpha   90.00
_cell.angle_beta   90.00
_cell.angle_gamma   90.00
#
_symmetry.space_group_name_H-M   'P 1'
#
loop_
_entity.id
_entity.type
_entity.pdbx_description
1 polymer ?
#
loop_
_entity_poly.entity_id
_entity_poly.type
_entity_poly.pdbx_seq_one_letter_code
_entity_poly.pdbx_strand_id
1 'polypeptide(L)'
;MRFLLIDRITELVPHKSISAVKNLTLAEEYLADHFPGFPVMPGVLMLETLVQAGGWLVRYSEDFAHSAVLLKEVRAIRFNNFVSPGNTLKVDLTVRKQDGALWEFNGTGTVNGNSAVSARICLEALNLADRNPELASSDSARTESYRNIFQQIWTPPA
;
A
#
# COMPACT_ATOMS: atom_id res chain seq x y z
N MET A 1 -15.01 9.05 1.32
CA MET A 1 -14.08 8.84 0.16
C MET A 1 -13.16 7.66 0.47
N ARG A 2 -13.00 6.73 -0.45
CA ARG A 2 -12.02 5.64 -0.31
C ARG A 2 -10.69 6.11 -0.91
N PHE A 3 -9.65 6.10 -0.12
CA PHE A 3 -8.32 6.49 -0.57
C PHE A 3 -7.52 5.23 -0.92
N LEU A 4 -7.76 4.68 -2.11
CA LEU A 4 -7.09 3.48 -2.60
C LEU A 4 -5.96 3.89 -3.57
N LEU A 5 -4.74 3.52 -3.23
CA LEU A 5 -3.54 3.79 -4.02
C LEU A 5 -2.95 2.53 -4.67
N ILE A 6 -3.71 1.44 -4.67
CA ILE A 6 -3.40 0.22 -5.41
C ILE A 6 -4.59 -0.08 -6.33
N ASP A 7 -4.35 -0.03 -7.64
CA ASP A 7 -5.37 -0.34 -8.64
C ASP A 7 -5.35 -1.82 -9.03
N ARG A 8 -4.17 -2.44 -8.99
CA ARG A 8 -4.00 -3.87 -9.28
C ARG A 8 -2.72 -4.42 -8.65
N ILE A 9 -2.81 -5.61 -8.09
CA ILE A 9 -1.66 -6.42 -7.71
C ILE A 9 -1.25 -7.23 -8.94
N THR A 10 0.03 -7.21 -9.31
CA THR A 10 0.56 -7.91 -10.48
C THR A 10 1.27 -9.21 -10.10
N GLU A 11 1.90 -9.24 -8.93
CA GLU A 11 2.51 -10.43 -8.35
C GLU A 11 2.33 -10.42 -6.85
N LEU A 12 2.14 -11.59 -6.26
CA LEU A 12 2.03 -11.76 -4.82
C LEU A 12 2.56 -13.13 -4.41
N VAL A 13 3.56 -13.14 -3.55
CA VAL A 13 4.11 -14.33 -2.92
C VAL A 13 3.97 -14.19 -1.41
N PRO A 14 3.10 -14.99 -0.76
CA PRO A 14 2.83 -14.87 0.69
C PRO A 14 4.14 -14.86 1.49
N HIS A 15 4.19 -14.03 2.53
CA HIS A 15 5.32 -13.83 3.44
C HIS A 15 6.64 -13.37 2.75
N LYS A 16 6.63 -13.09 1.46
CA LYS A 16 7.86 -12.81 0.70
C LYS A 16 7.83 -11.48 -0.04
N SER A 17 6.91 -11.30 -0.98
CA SER A 17 6.93 -10.11 -1.84
C SER A 17 5.58 -9.80 -2.47
N ILE A 18 5.43 -8.53 -2.87
CA ILE A 18 4.29 -8.05 -3.64
C ILE A 18 4.75 -7.03 -4.68
N SER A 19 4.18 -7.13 -5.88
CA SER A 19 4.26 -6.11 -6.92
C SER A 19 2.86 -5.61 -7.24
N ALA A 20 2.70 -4.29 -7.35
CA ALA A 20 1.41 -3.67 -7.60
C ALA A 20 1.56 -2.39 -8.42
N VAL A 21 0.46 -1.88 -8.92
CA VAL A 21 0.43 -0.65 -9.72
C VAL A 21 -0.63 0.33 -9.24
N LYS A 22 -0.29 1.62 -9.34
CA LYS A 22 -1.19 2.76 -9.23
C LYS A 22 -1.14 3.56 -10.53
N ASN A 23 -2.26 3.68 -11.21
CA ASN A 23 -2.39 4.54 -12.37
C ASN A 23 -2.77 5.96 -11.92
N LEU A 24 -2.03 6.96 -12.36
CA LEU A 24 -2.31 8.34 -12.03
C LEU A 24 -3.09 9.02 -13.16
N THR A 25 -4.26 9.56 -12.85
CA THR A 25 -5.10 10.28 -13.79
C THR A 25 -5.39 11.70 -13.30
N LEU A 26 -5.84 12.60 -14.21
CA LEU A 26 -6.27 13.94 -13.83
C LEU A 26 -7.54 13.97 -12.95
N ALA A 27 -8.22 12.83 -12.77
CA ALA A 27 -9.39 12.72 -11.91
C ALA A 27 -9.04 12.64 -10.41
N GLU A 28 -7.76 12.52 -10.06
CA GLU A 28 -7.32 12.53 -8.67
C GLU A 28 -7.50 13.93 -8.06
N GLU A 29 -8.36 14.07 -7.05
CA GLU A 29 -8.72 15.38 -6.46
C GLU A 29 -7.51 16.16 -5.91
N TYR A 30 -6.53 15.47 -5.33
CA TYR A 30 -5.34 16.09 -4.75
C TYR A 30 -4.43 16.79 -5.79
N LEU A 31 -4.58 16.48 -7.07
CA LEU A 31 -3.80 17.12 -8.13
C LEU A 31 -4.21 18.57 -8.41
N ALA A 32 -5.43 18.96 -8.03
CA ALA A 32 -5.87 20.34 -8.17
C ALA A 32 -5.00 21.31 -7.36
N ASP A 33 -4.51 20.88 -6.21
CA ASP A 33 -3.72 21.69 -5.28
C ASP A 33 -2.22 21.36 -5.33
N HIS A 34 -1.83 20.25 -5.96
CA HIS A 34 -0.44 19.76 -5.95
C HIS A 34 0.12 19.49 -7.37
N PHE A 35 0.53 20.48 -8.16
CA PHE A 35 0.47 21.94 -8.00
C PHE A 35 -0.35 22.53 -9.14
N PRO A 36 -0.99 23.69 -8.98
CA PRO A 36 -1.65 24.37 -10.09
C PRO A 36 -0.70 24.58 -11.28
N GLY A 37 -1.10 24.07 -12.48
CA GLY A 37 -0.27 24.13 -13.69
C GLY A 37 0.87 23.08 -13.79
N PHE A 38 1.15 22.32 -12.72
CA PHE A 38 2.12 21.23 -12.70
C PHE A 38 1.63 20.09 -11.80
N PRO A 39 0.61 19.34 -12.22
CA PRO A 39 0.01 18.29 -11.42
C PRO A 39 0.96 17.10 -11.28
N VAL A 40 1.34 16.79 -10.04
CA VAL A 40 2.20 15.65 -9.69
C VAL A 40 1.72 14.99 -8.41
N MET A 41 1.86 13.68 -8.33
CA MET A 41 1.54 12.92 -7.12
C MET A 41 2.40 13.38 -5.94
N PRO A 42 1.80 13.77 -4.80
CA PRO A 42 2.57 14.09 -3.60
C PRO A 42 3.49 12.94 -3.18
N GLY A 43 4.73 13.26 -2.76
CA GLY A 43 5.68 12.24 -2.31
C GLY A 43 5.14 11.37 -1.18
N VAL A 44 4.40 11.97 -0.24
CA VAL A 44 3.75 11.23 0.86
C VAL A 44 2.73 10.20 0.36
N LEU A 45 2.11 10.43 -0.79
CA LEU A 45 1.18 9.46 -1.40
C LEU A 45 1.93 8.35 -2.14
N MET A 46 3.12 8.60 -2.67
CA MET A 46 4.00 7.53 -3.15
C MET A 46 4.42 6.61 -2.00
N LEU A 47 4.75 7.17 -0.83
CA LEU A 47 5.00 6.39 0.37
C LEU A 47 3.76 5.59 0.79
N GLU A 48 2.58 6.22 0.83
CA GLU A 48 1.33 5.54 1.18
C GLU A 48 1.00 4.40 0.20
N THR A 49 1.36 4.54 -1.08
CA THR A 49 1.24 3.45 -2.06
C THR A 49 2.08 2.23 -1.65
N LEU A 50 3.32 2.44 -1.17
CA LEU A 50 4.14 1.36 -0.61
C LEU A 50 3.49 0.75 0.64
N VAL A 51 2.98 1.59 1.55
CA VAL A 51 2.30 1.13 2.77
C VAL A 51 1.09 0.27 2.45
N GLN A 52 0.26 0.70 1.51
CA GLN A 52 -0.93 -0.07 1.10
C GLN A 52 -0.56 -1.38 0.42
N ALA A 53 0.46 -1.39 -0.45
CA ALA A 53 0.95 -2.63 -1.06
C ALA A 53 1.45 -3.62 0.00
N GLY A 54 2.30 -3.17 0.93
CA GLY A 54 2.75 -3.98 2.07
C GLY A 54 1.57 -4.47 2.92
N GLY A 55 0.59 -3.61 3.17
CA GLY A 55 -0.64 -3.96 3.89
C GLY A 55 -1.44 -5.07 3.21
N TRP A 56 -1.51 -5.09 1.88
CA TRP A 56 -2.14 -6.18 1.13
C TRP A 56 -1.38 -7.50 1.27
N LEU A 57 -0.04 -7.45 1.21
CA LEU A 57 0.79 -8.64 1.43
C LEU A 57 0.59 -9.22 2.83
N VAL A 58 0.61 -8.38 3.87
CA VAL A 58 0.36 -8.80 5.27
C VAL A 58 -1.01 -9.44 5.38
N ARG A 59 -2.07 -8.76 4.92
CA ARG A 59 -3.45 -9.29 4.99
C ARG A 59 -3.59 -10.64 4.30
N TYR A 60 -3.06 -10.77 3.10
CA TYR A 60 -3.14 -12.04 2.36
C TYR A 60 -2.33 -13.14 3.03
N SER A 61 -1.12 -12.84 3.51
CA SER A 61 -0.25 -13.80 4.18
C SER A 61 -0.83 -14.35 5.50
N GLU A 62 -1.58 -13.52 6.23
CA GLU A 62 -2.21 -13.84 7.51
C GLU A 62 -3.72 -14.19 7.35
N ASP A 63 -4.16 -14.54 6.14
CA ASP A 63 -5.56 -14.84 5.82
C ASP A 63 -6.56 -13.81 6.36
N PHE A 64 -6.21 -12.51 6.26
CA PHE A 64 -7.03 -11.40 6.73
C PHE A 64 -7.38 -11.47 8.23
N ALA A 65 -6.52 -12.03 9.06
CA ALA A 65 -6.73 -12.15 10.51
C ALA A 65 -6.77 -10.80 11.24
N HIS A 66 -6.23 -9.74 10.63
CA HIS A 66 -6.10 -8.41 11.24
C HIS A 66 -6.95 -7.35 10.54
N SER A 67 -7.69 -6.57 11.32
CA SER A 67 -8.56 -5.50 10.83
C SER A 67 -7.81 -4.23 10.42
N ALA A 68 -6.60 -4.04 10.94
CA ALA A 68 -5.75 -2.90 10.64
C ALA A 68 -4.30 -3.35 10.40
N VAL A 69 -3.66 -2.72 9.41
CA VAL A 69 -2.22 -2.79 9.17
C VAL A 69 -1.75 -1.34 9.04
N LEU A 70 -0.98 -0.87 9.99
CA LEU A 70 -0.62 0.53 10.14
C LEU A 70 0.88 0.74 9.94
N LEU A 71 1.22 1.88 9.34
CA LEU A 71 2.60 2.32 9.26
C LEU A 71 3.12 2.67 10.66
N LYS A 72 4.15 1.97 11.13
CA LYS A 72 4.80 2.20 12.42
C LYS A 72 6.05 3.05 12.27
N GLU A 73 6.84 2.79 11.25
CA GLU A 73 8.11 3.47 11.04
C GLU A 73 8.49 3.52 9.55
N VAL A 74 9.13 4.62 9.16
CA VAL A 74 9.77 4.79 7.85
C VAL A 74 11.23 5.11 8.06
N ARG A 75 12.11 4.42 7.32
CA ARG A 75 13.55 4.69 7.28
C ARG A 75 14.03 4.83 5.85
N ALA A 76 15.10 5.62 5.66
CA ALA A 76 15.81 5.76 4.39
C ALA A 76 14.90 6.09 3.20
N ILE A 77 13.85 6.91 3.42
CA ILE A 77 12.98 7.34 2.35
C ILE A 77 13.73 8.27 1.39
N ARG A 78 13.53 8.05 0.09
CA ARG A 78 14.03 8.92 -0.99
C ARG A 78 12.96 9.08 -2.05
N PHE A 79 12.77 10.33 -2.48
CA PHE A 79 11.92 10.70 -3.61
C PHE A 79 12.84 11.15 -4.74
N ASN A 80 12.86 10.39 -5.85
CA ASN A 80 13.83 10.58 -6.93
C ASN A 80 13.21 11.23 -8.17
N ASN A 81 11.92 10.99 -8.41
CA ASN A 81 11.22 11.52 -9.57
C ASN A 81 9.76 11.84 -9.25
N PHE A 82 9.18 12.70 -10.07
CA PHE A 82 7.75 13.00 -10.05
C PHE A 82 6.95 11.90 -10.74
N VAL A 83 5.72 11.72 -10.30
CA VAL A 83 4.70 10.93 -10.98
C VAL A 83 3.62 11.90 -11.44
N SER A 84 3.48 12.06 -12.74
CA SER A 84 2.48 12.95 -13.35
C SER A 84 1.33 12.15 -13.96
N PRO A 85 0.16 12.78 -14.17
CA PRO A 85 -0.99 12.14 -14.81
C PRO A 85 -0.63 11.45 -16.14
N GLY A 86 -1.28 10.34 -16.42
CA GLY A 86 -0.99 9.50 -17.58
C GLY A 86 0.12 8.47 -17.37
N ASN A 87 0.78 8.49 -16.19
CA ASN A 87 1.81 7.51 -15.85
C ASN A 87 1.28 6.47 -14.84
N THR A 88 1.97 5.33 -14.81
CA THR A 88 1.75 4.26 -13.84
C THR A 88 2.92 4.18 -12.88
N LEU A 89 2.65 4.31 -11.59
CA LEU A 89 3.61 4.02 -10.53
C LEU A 89 3.55 2.50 -10.26
N LYS A 90 4.61 1.78 -10.62
CA LYS A 90 4.81 0.39 -10.24
C LYS A 90 5.53 0.36 -8.89
N VAL A 91 5.00 -0.40 -7.93
CA VAL A 91 5.63 -0.60 -6.61
C VAL A 91 5.98 -2.06 -6.41
N ASP A 92 7.16 -2.28 -5.85
CA ASP A 92 7.68 -3.60 -5.51
C ASP A 92 8.14 -3.59 -4.05
N LEU A 93 7.64 -4.53 -3.25
CA LEU A 93 8.02 -4.69 -1.85
C LEU A 93 8.51 -6.11 -1.59
N THR A 94 9.58 -6.20 -0.80
CA THR A 94 10.13 -7.47 -0.32
C THR A 94 10.20 -7.45 1.20
N VAL A 95 9.70 -8.52 1.83
CA VAL A 95 9.80 -8.70 3.29
C VAL A 95 11.27 -8.88 3.66
N ARG A 96 11.73 -8.08 4.61
CA ARG A 96 13.07 -8.19 5.21
C ARG A 96 13.05 -9.02 6.47
N LYS A 97 12.05 -8.77 7.32
CA LYS A 97 11.87 -9.42 8.61
C LYS A 97 10.40 -9.42 8.99
N GLN A 98 9.95 -10.49 9.59
CA GLN A 98 8.69 -10.58 10.31
C GLN A 98 9.00 -10.96 11.76
N ASP A 99 8.41 -10.22 12.71
CA ASP A 99 8.58 -10.43 14.14
C ASP A 99 7.21 -10.20 14.83
N GLY A 100 6.47 -11.30 15.02
CA GLY A 100 5.09 -11.21 15.49
C GLY A 100 4.23 -10.35 14.57
N ALA A 101 3.63 -9.31 15.11
CA ALA A 101 2.78 -8.37 14.39
C ALA A 101 3.56 -7.35 13.52
N LEU A 102 4.88 -7.32 13.63
CA LEU A 102 5.74 -6.34 12.93
C LEU A 102 6.30 -6.93 11.64
N TRP A 103 6.14 -6.19 10.55
CA TRP A 103 6.62 -6.54 9.23
C TRP A 103 7.51 -5.44 8.66
N GLU A 104 8.78 -5.74 8.43
CA GLU A 104 9.72 -4.82 7.79
C GLU A 104 9.87 -5.14 6.31
N PHE A 105 9.83 -4.09 5.48
CA PHE A 105 9.94 -4.19 4.03
C PHE A 105 11.03 -3.29 3.48
N ASN A 106 11.67 -3.74 2.40
CA ASN A 106 12.26 -2.84 1.41
C ASN A 106 11.18 -2.58 0.35
N GLY A 107 10.91 -1.31 0.08
CA GLY A 107 9.95 -0.88 -0.94
C GLY A 107 10.59 0.04 -1.96
N THR A 108 10.21 -0.13 -3.22
CA THR A 108 10.60 0.73 -4.34
C THR A 108 9.38 1.04 -5.20
N GLY A 109 9.36 2.25 -5.78
CA GLY A 109 8.38 2.63 -6.78
C GLY A 109 9.09 3.17 -8.02
N THR A 110 8.64 2.76 -9.19
CA THR A 110 9.21 3.15 -10.48
C THR A 110 8.14 3.67 -11.43
N VAL A 111 8.53 4.59 -12.30
CA VAL A 111 7.72 5.09 -13.42
C VAL A 111 8.56 4.95 -14.68
N ASN A 112 8.05 4.23 -15.69
CA ASN A 112 8.77 3.96 -16.94
C ASN A 112 10.18 3.39 -16.73
N GLY A 113 10.35 2.53 -15.71
CA GLY A 113 11.63 1.93 -15.34
C GLY A 113 12.57 2.82 -14.51
N ASN A 114 12.24 4.10 -14.31
CA ASN A 114 13.04 5.01 -13.49
C ASN A 114 12.54 5.04 -12.04
N SER A 115 13.47 5.07 -11.08
CA SER A 115 13.12 5.16 -9.66
C SER A 115 12.37 6.46 -9.36
N ALA A 116 11.21 6.35 -8.74
CA ALA A 116 10.41 7.47 -8.24
C ALA A 116 10.48 7.59 -6.71
N VAL A 117 10.38 6.47 -6.01
CA VAL A 117 10.45 6.42 -4.55
C VAL A 117 11.16 5.15 -4.09
N SER A 118 11.87 5.23 -2.98
CA SER A 118 12.35 4.07 -2.25
C SER A 118 12.27 4.32 -0.75
N ALA A 119 11.96 3.28 0.02
CA ALA A 119 11.89 3.38 1.47
C ALA A 119 12.08 2.02 2.13
N ARG A 120 12.48 2.05 3.39
CA ARG A 120 12.32 0.96 4.34
C ARG A 120 11.14 1.27 5.22
N ILE A 121 10.12 0.40 5.25
CA ILE A 121 8.92 0.62 6.07
C ILE A 121 8.74 -0.53 7.06
N CYS A 122 8.22 -0.20 8.24
CA CYS A 122 7.75 -1.16 9.23
C CYS A 122 6.24 -1.00 9.39
N LEU A 123 5.49 -2.07 9.17
CA LEU A 123 4.06 -2.13 9.36
C LEU A 123 3.74 -2.96 10.61
N GLU A 124 2.67 -2.57 11.31
CA GLU A 124 2.12 -3.29 12.45
C GLU A 124 0.72 -3.81 12.13
N ALA A 125 0.53 -5.13 12.22
CA ALA A 125 -0.76 -5.78 12.06
C ALA A 125 -1.46 -5.91 13.42
N LEU A 126 -2.72 -5.50 13.53
CA LEU A 126 -3.47 -5.52 14.79
C LEU A 126 -4.98 -5.56 14.56
N ASN A 127 -5.73 -5.93 15.59
CA ASN A 127 -7.17 -5.73 15.66
C ASN A 127 -7.47 -4.52 16.54
N LEU A 128 -8.45 -3.70 16.15
CA LEU A 128 -8.84 -2.53 16.94
C LEU A 128 -9.42 -2.94 18.30
N ALA A 129 -10.07 -4.11 18.34
CA ALA A 129 -10.62 -4.70 19.58
C ALA A 129 -9.54 -5.01 20.63
N ASP A 130 -8.28 -5.22 20.21
CA ASP A 130 -7.17 -5.45 21.14
C ASP A 130 -6.89 -4.20 22.02
N ARG A 131 -7.25 -3.02 21.50
CA ARG A 131 -7.13 -1.74 22.21
C ARG A 131 -8.46 -1.25 22.81
N ASN A 132 -9.57 -1.57 22.16
CA ASN A 132 -10.93 -1.25 22.63
C ASN A 132 -11.91 -2.36 22.22
N PRO A 133 -12.37 -3.21 23.17
CA PRO A 133 -13.26 -4.35 22.90
C PRO A 133 -14.57 -3.97 22.19
N GLU A 134 -15.06 -2.73 22.36
CA GLU A 134 -16.28 -2.25 21.68
C GLU A 134 -16.14 -2.19 20.15
N LEU A 135 -14.90 -2.24 19.62
CA LEU A 135 -14.61 -2.19 18.19
C LEU A 135 -14.61 -3.57 17.50
N ALA A 136 -14.94 -4.65 18.20
CA ALA A 136 -14.92 -6.00 17.64
C ALA A 136 -15.84 -6.16 16.42
N SER A 137 -17.03 -5.57 16.43
CA SER A 137 -17.92 -5.57 15.26
C SER A 137 -17.37 -4.77 14.09
N SER A 138 -16.65 -3.68 14.37
CA SER A 138 -15.94 -2.90 13.37
C SER A 138 -14.80 -3.70 12.73
N ASP A 139 -14.06 -4.48 13.50
CA ASP A 139 -12.98 -5.33 13.00
C ASP A 139 -13.50 -6.34 11.96
N SER A 140 -14.60 -7.03 12.26
CA SER A 140 -15.20 -7.99 11.33
C SER A 140 -15.65 -7.33 10.03
N ALA A 141 -16.34 -6.20 10.12
CA ALA A 141 -16.81 -5.45 8.95
C ALA A 141 -15.64 -4.93 8.09
N ARG A 142 -14.54 -4.49 8.73
CA ARG A 142 -13.33 -4.03 8.03
C ARG A 142 -12.64 -5.18 7.31
N THR A 143 -12.47 -6.31 7.97
CA THR A 143 -11.84 -7.51 7.38
C THR A 143 -12.61 -7.97 6.16
N GLU A 144 -13.95 -8.07 6.25
CA GLU A 144 -14.80 -8.42 5.12
C GLU A 144 -14.68 -7.41 3.97
N SER A 145 -14.69 -6.12 4.27
CA SER A 145 -14.50 -5.07 3.27
C SER A 145 -13.15 -5.21 2.56
N TYR A 146 -12.07 -5.50 3.28
CA TYR A 146 -10.75 -5.73 2.68
C TYR A 146 -10.71 -6.99 1.80
N ARG A 147 -11.34 -8.08 2.20
CA ARG A 147 -11.46 -9.28 1.35
C ARG A 147 -12.17 -8.96 0.03
N ASN A 148 -13.27 -8.21 0.08
CA ASN A 148 -14.01 -7.78 -1.11
C ASN A 148 -13.19 -6.88 -2.04
N ILE A 149 -12.42 -5.93 -1.49
CA ILE A 149 -11.53 -5.08 -2.29
C ILE A 149 -10.41 -5.93 -2.89
N PHE A 150 -9.81 -6.82 -2.12
CA PHE A 150 -8.73 -7.67 -2.59
C PHE A 150 -9.12 -8.50 -3.81
N GLN A 151 -10.33 -9.08 -3.84
CA GLN A 151 -10.85 -9.81 -4.99
C GLN A 151 -10.99 -8.96 -6.26
N GLN A 152 -11.12 -7.63 -6.13
CA GLN A 152 -11.21 -6.71 -7.26
C GLN A 152 -9.83 -6.34 -7.82
N ILE A 153 -8.79 -6.29 -6.98
CA ILE A 153 -7.45 -5.84 -7.36
C ILE A 153 -6.45 -6.97 -7.57
N TRP A 154 -6.81 -8.21 -7.21
CA TRP A 154 -5.98 -9.39 -7.37
C TRP A 154 -6.75 -10.56 -7.98
N THR A 155 -6.19 -11.09 -9.08
CA THR A 155 -6.62 -12.36 -9.67
C THR A 155 -5.39 -13.26 -9.69
N PRO A 156 -5.41 -14.40 -8.95
CA PRO A 156 -4.30 -15.35 -9.01
C PRO A 156 -4.04 -15.80 -10.44
N PRO A 157 -2.80 -16.02 -10.83
CA PRO A 157 -2.50 -16.66 -12.11
C PRO A 157 -3.12 -18.05 -12.15
N ALA A 158 -3.62 -18.42 -13.34
CA ALA A 158 -4.24 -19.73 -13.59
C ALA A 158 -3.22 -20.87 -13.42
#